data_93a253026a2bcc20220874c130f04cdd
#
_entry.id   93a253026a2bcc20220874c130f04cdd
#
_cell.length_a   1.000
_cell.length_b   1.000
_cell.length_c   1.000
_cell.angle_alpha   90.00
_cell.angle_beta   90.00
_cell.angle_gamma   90.00
#
_symmetry.space_group_name_H-M   'P 1'
#
loop_
_entity.id
_entity.type
_entity.pdbx_description
1 polymer ?
#
loop_
_entity_poly.entity_id
_entity_poly.type
_entity_poly.pdbx_seq_one_letter_code
_entity_poly.pdbx_strand_id
1 'polypeptide(L)'
;ELPEKNFAVAHALRTRRNALSGCGWHLEPGDGSALAQEAAQRLKSDLDATGMLHPELGRIESFPGLLRDLSDAILPGFSAAEIVWRPGGRGFYGFRPIEQRFFSFAKSYTPRLRTTGHLYDGEEIAHGKIIFHELCDGGDPVRGGLIRPLCWLHCFSQLNMKDRLSFIERYGMPFV
;
A
#
# COMPACT_ATOMS: atom_id res chain seq x y z
N GLU A 1 -3.28 12.29 -5.14
CA GLU A 1 -3.03 13.66 -5.67
C GLU A 1 -1.58 14.14 -5.54
N LEU A 2 -0.87 13.98 -4.37
CA LEU A 2 0.51 14.48 -4.22
C LEU A 2 1.50 13.85 -5.23
N PRO A 3 1.51 12.52 -5.45
CA PRO A 3 2.37 11.91 -6.46
C PRO A 3 2.04 12.33 -7.89
N GLU A 4 0.82 12.70 -8.17
CA GLU A 4 0.39 13.19 -9.49
C GLU A 4 0.89 14.61 -9.78
N LYS A 5 1.02 15.41 -8.73
CA LYS A 5 1.42 16.82 -8.82
C LYS A 5 2.92 17.06 -8.58
N ASN A 6 3.64 16.08 -8.05
CA ASN A 6 5.06 16.19 -7.75
C ASN A 6 5.86 15.04 -8.34
N PHE A 7 6.56 15.33 -9.44
CA PHE A 7 7.35 14.33 -10.16
C PHE A 7 8.44 13.65 -9.30
N ALA A 8 9.09 14.37 -8.41
CA ALA A 8 10.15 13.81 -7.56
C ALA A 8 9.57 12.77 -6.59
N VAL A 9 8.39 13.04 -5.99
CA VAL A 9 7.68 12.10 -5.12
C VAL A 9 7.22 10.89 -5.93
N ALA A 10 6.64 11.12 -7.11
CA ALA A 10 6.20 10.03 -8.00
C ALA A 10 7.36 9.12 -8.40
N HIS A 11 8.50 9.70 -8.77
CA HIS A 11 9.70 8.96 -9.15
C HIS A 11 10.26 8.14 -7.99
N ALA A 12 10.41 8.72 -6.82
CA ALA A 12 10.92 8.05 -5.63
C ALA A 12 10.04 6.85 -5.23
N LEU A 13 8.72 7.01 -5.24
CA LEU A 13 7.77 5.93 -4.97
C LEU A 13 7.85 4.82 -6.01
N ARG A 14 7.89 5.18 -7.29
CA ARG A 14 7.98 4.20 -8.38
C ARG A 14 9.28 3.39 -8.29
N THR A 15 10.39 4.04 -7.99
CA THR A 15 11.69 3.37 -7.82
C THR A 15 11.64 2.34 -6.67
N ARG A 16 11.06 2.71 -5.52
CA ARG A 16 10.93 1.81 -4.37
C ARG A 16 9.99 0.65 -4.66
N ARG A 17 8.83 0.90 -5.28
CA ARG A 17 7.88 -0.15 -5.69
C ARG A 17 8.51 -1.15 -6.64
N ASN A 18 9.25 -0.66 -7.65
CA ASN A 18 9.91 -1.52 -8.62
C ASN A 18 11.05 -2.34 -7.98
N ALA A 19 11.79 -1.76 -7.05
CA ALA A 19 12.81 -2.49 -6.30
C ALA A 19 12.22 -3.66 -5.51
N LEU A 20 11.11 -3.43 -4.79
CA LEU A 20 10.41 -4.49 -4.04
C LEU A 20 9.84 -5.58 -4.93
N SER A 21 9.17 -5.21 -6.02
CA SER A 21 8.58 -6.20 -6.94
C SER A 21 9.63 -6.99 -7.71
N GLY A 22 10.85 -6.46 -7.86
CA GLY A 22 11.98 -7.13 -8.51
C GLY A 22 12.85 -7.97 -7.55
N CYS A 23 12.62 -7.89 -6.24
CA CYS A 23 13.34 -8.75 -5.29
C CYS A 23 12.91 -10.20 -5.42
N GLY A 24 13.88 -11.11 -5.50
CA GLY A 24 13.63 -12.53 -5.35
C GLY A 24 13.14 -12.83 -3.93
N TRP A 25 12.21 -13.74 -3.81
CA TRP A 25 11.70 -14.22 -2.53
C TRP A 25 11.76 -15.73 -2.44
N HIS A 26 11.89 -16.27 -1.25
CA HIS A 26 11.86 -17.70 -0.97
C HIS A 26 11.08 -17.96 0.32
N LEU A 27 10.55 -19.15 0.42
CA LEU A 27 9.83 -19.64 1.59
C LEU A 27 10.66 -20.73 2.23
N GLU A 28 10.92 -20.57 3.52
CA GLU A 28 11.58 -21.57 4.34
C GLU A 28 10.56 -22.25 5.27
N PRO A 29 10.60 -23.57 5.44
CA PRO A 29 9.76 -24.25 6.41
C PRO A 29 10.15 -23.79 7.83
N GLY A 30 9.16 -23.64 8.71
CA GLY A 30 9.36 -23.15 10.08
C GLY A 30 10.20 -24.11 10.95
N ASP A 31 10.20 -25.40 10.62
CA ASP A 31 11.03 -26.43 11.24
C ASP A 31 11.38 -27.53 10.23
N GLY A 32 12.18 -28.53 10.67
CA GLY A 32 12.59 -29.66 9.83
C GLY A 32 11.52 -30.76 9.67
N SER A 33 10.29 -30.58 10.17
CA SER A 33 9.24 -31.59 10.09
C SER A 33 8.72 -31.73 8.66
N ALA A 34 8.29 -32.95 8.30
CA ALA A 34 7.70 -33.22 7.01
C ALA A 34 6.43 -32.37 6.76
N LEU A 35 5.67 -32.09 7.82
CA LEU A 35 4.46 -31.28 7.75
C LEU A 35 4.77 -29.80 7.43
N ALA A 36 5.83 -29.22 8.03
CA ALA A 36 6.26 -27.86 7.73
C ALA A 36 6.79 -27.73 6.30
N GLN A 37 7.53 -28.74 5.83
CA GLN A 37 8.02 -28.79 4.43
C GLN A 37 6.88 -28.86 3.43
N GLU A 38 5.89 -29.72 3.68
CA GLU A 38 4.69 -29.84 2.83
C GLU A 38 3.88 -28.52 2.84
N ALA A 39 3.70 -27.89 3.99
CA ALA A 39 3.00 -26.63 4.13
C ALA A 39 3.71 -25.50 3.36
N ALA A 40 5.04 -25.42 3.47
CA ALA A 40 5.83 -24.44 2.73
C ALA A 40 5.76 -24.64 1.20
N GLN A 41 5.86 -25.89 0.74
CA GLN A 41 5.72 -26.23 -0.69
C GLN A 41 4.32 -25.87 -1.21
N ARG A 42 3.27 -26.19 -0.45
CA ARG A 42 1.89 -25.87 -0.82
C ARG A 42 1.66 -24.38 -0.88
N LEU A 43 2.10 -23.64 0.12
CA LEU A 43 2.00 -22.18 0.13
C LEU A 43 2.77 -21.55 -1.02
N LYS A 44 3.97 -22.03 -1.31
CA LYS A 44 4.75 -21.58 -2.46
C LYS A 44 4.01 -21.80 -3.78
N SER A 45 3.45 -22.99 -3.99
CA SER A 45 2.66 -23.30 -5.17
C SER A 45 1.42 -22.39 -5.30
N ASP A 46 0.74 -22.10 -4.20
CA ASP A 46 -0.41 -21.20 -4.19
C ASP A 46 0.01 -19.75 -4.52
N LEU A 47 1.14 -19.27 -3.98
CA LEU A 47 1.68 -17.94 -4.27
C LEU A 47 2.13 -17.78 -5.73
N ASP A 48 2.78 -18.82 -6.29
CA ASP A 48 3.21 -18.84 -7.70
C ASP A 48 2.01 -18.87 -8.66
N ALA A 49 0.88 -19.44 -8.23
CA ALA A 49 -0.35 -19.54 -9.02
C ALA A 49 -1.25 -18.28 -8.92
N THR A 50 -0.83 -17.23 -8.21
CA THR A 50 -1.61 -15.97 -8.05
C THR A 50 -1.48 -15.04 -9.26
N GLY A 51 -2.42 -14.12 -9.41
CA GLY A 51 -2.33 -13.04 -10.41
C GLY A 51 -3.05 -13.32 -11.73
N MET A 52 -4.06 -14.16 -11.71
CA MET A 52 -4.92 -14.41 -12.88
C MET A 52 -6.12 -13.45 -12.89
N LEU A 53 -6.53 -13.05 -14.10
CA LEU A 53 -7.79 -12.35 -14.29
C LEU A 53 -8.94 -13.35 -14.05
N HIS A 54 -9.70 -13.14 -12.98
CA HIS A 54 -10.86 -13.98 -12.69
C HIS A 54 -12.12 -13.38 -13.32
N PRO A 55 -12.92 -14.15 -14.09
CA PRO A 55 -14.08 -13.62 -14.80
C PRO A 55 -15.08 -12.86 -13.91
N GLU A 56 -15.33 -13.38 -12.71
CA GLU A 56 -16.31 -12.80 -11.77
C GLU A 56 -15.69 -11.88 -10.72
N LEU A 57 -14.43 -12.11 -10.35
CA LEU A 57 -13.75 -11.37 -9.27
C LEU A 57 -12.93 -10.19 -9.79
N GLY A 58 -12.78 -10.07 -11.11
CA GLY A 58 -11.98 -9.02 -11.73
C GLY A 58 -10.48 -9.22 -11.56
N ARG A 59 -9.75 -8.11 -11.46
CA ARG A 59 -8.29 -8.12 -11.31
C ARG A 59 -7.88 -8.57 -9.91
N ILE A 60 -7.09 -9.62 -9.86
CA ILE A 60 -6.46 -10.16 -8.66
C ILE A 60 -4.96 -10.03 -8.82
N GLU A 61 -4.29 -9.44 -7.84
CA GLU A 61 -2.86 -9.23 -7.87
C GLU A 61 -2.11 -10.51 -7.49
N SER A 62 -0.94 -10.68 -8.11
CA SER A 62 0.04 -11.71 -7.74
C SER A 62 0.76 -11.36 -6.45
N PHE A 63 1.55 -12.29 -5.90
CA PHE A 63 2.35 -12.01 -4.71
C PHE A 63 3.35 -10.84 -4.90
N PRO A 64 4.12 -10.74 -6.00
CA PRO A 64 4.90 -9.53 -6.27
C PRO A 64 4.06 -8.26 -6.41
N GLY A 65 2.84 -8.38 -6.97
CA GLY A 65 1.86 -7.29 -7.00
C GLY A 65 1.42 -6.85 -5.61
N LEU A 66 1.15 -7.80 -4.71
CA LEU A 66 0.86 -7.52 -3.31
C LEU A 66 1.99 -6.75 -2.63
N LEU A 67 3.25 -7.18 -2.78
CA LEU A 67 4.41 -6.50 -2.18
C LEU A 67 4.51 -5.06 -2.67
N ARG A 68 4.27 -4.82 -3.96
CA ARG A 68 4.21 -3.48 -4.54
C ARG A 68 3.10 -2.65 -3.91
N ASP A 69 1.89 -3.20 -3.77
CA ASP A 69 0.74 -2.49 -3.23
C ASP A 69 0.87 -2.25 -1.72
N LEU A 70 1.48 -3.16 -0.97
CA LEU A 70 1.81 -2.94 0.44
C LEU A 70 2.85 -1.84 0.63
N SER A 71 3.76 -1.64 -0.33
CA SER A 71 4.71 -0.52 -0.30
C SER A 71 4.05 0.86 -0.40
N ASP A 72 2.78 0.94 -0.77
CA ASP A 72 2.00 2.17 -0.76
C ASP A 72 1.81 2.74 0.65
N ALA A 73 2.05 1.94 1.69
CA ALA A 73 2.09 2.41 3.08
C ALA A 73 3.06 3.58 3.32
N ILE A 74 4.07 3.75 2.47
CA ILE A 74 5.10 4.80 2.59
C ILE A 74 4.50 6.21 2.72
N LEU A 75 3.45 6.52 1.97
CA LEU A 75 2.82 7.83 2.04
C LEU A 75 1.78 7.94 3.16
N PRO A 76 0.72 7.13 3.19
CA PRO A 76 -0.34 7.26 4.18
C PRO A 76 0.03 6.69 5.55
N GLY A 77 1.04 5.82 5.65
CA GLY A 77 1.48 5.16 6.88
C GLY A 77 1.04 3.71 7.01
N PHE A 78 0.04 3.29 6.24
CA PHE A 78 -0.42 1.90 6.20
C PHE A 78 -0.95 1.54 4.80
N SER A 79 -1.03 0.26 4.55
CA SER A 79 -1.63 -0.32 3.35
C SER A 79 -2.29 -1.65 3.69
N ALA A 80 -3.29 -2.06 2.92
CA ALA A 80 -4.01 -3.28 3.18
C ALA A 80 -4.44 -3.98 1.88
N ALA A 81 -4.51 -5.30 1.93
CA ALA A 81 -5.00 -6.11 0.84
C ALA A 81 -5.90 -7.24 1.36
N GLU A 82 -6.99 -7.50 0.67
CA GLU A 82 -7.86 -8.64 0.91
C GLU A 82 -7.23 -9.90 0.33
N ILE A 83 -7.30 -11.00 1.07
CA ILE A 83 -6.96 -12.33 0.57
C ILE A 83 -8.22 -12.91 -0.09
N VAL A 84 -8.14 -13.16 -1.38
CA VAL A 84 -9.25 -13.74 -2.14
C VAL A 84 -9.16 -15.26 -2.08
N TRP A 85 -9.87 -15.87 -1.16
CA TRP A 85 -9.85 -17.31 -0.92
C TRP A 85 -10.60 -18.07 -2.01
N ARG A 86 -10.14 -19.28 -2.33
CA ARG A 86 -10.86 -20.22 -3.19
C ARG A 86 -12.06 -20.81 -2.45
N PRO A 87 -13.17 -21.13 -3.15
CA PRO A 87 -14.28 -21.86 -2.56
C PRO A 87 -13.80 -23.17 -1.92
N GLY A 88 -14.27 -23.45 -0.72
CA GLY A 88 -13.87 -24.64 0.05
C GLY A 88 -12.60 -24.46 0.89
N GLY A 89 -12.00 -23.26 0.97
CA GLY A 89 -10.89 -22.95 1.88
C GLY A 89 -9.54 -23.60 1.56
N ARG A 90 -9.39 -24.16 0.37
CA ARG A 90 -8.15 -24.81 -0.08
C ARG A 90 -7.34 -23.88 -0.99
N GLY A 91 -6.55 -22.98 -0.37
CA GLY A 91 -5.72 -22.01 -1.10
C GLY A 91 -6.48 -20.72 -1.45
N PHE A 92 -5.83 -19.84 -2.18
CA PHE A 92 -6.37 -18.52 -2.56
C PHE A 92 -6.11 -18.22 -4.03
N TYR A 93 -6.89 -17.32 -4.61
CA TYR A 93 -6.69 -16.84 -5.98
C TYR A 93 -5.61 -15.76 -6.07
N GLY A 94 -5.41 -15.00 -5.01
CA GLY A 94 -4.47 -13.90 -4.93
C GLY A 94 -4.96 -12.80 -4.00
N PHE A 95 -4.60 -11.56 -4.32
CA PHE A 95 -4.76 -10.42 -3.43
C PHE A 95 -5.48 -9.28 -4.13
N ARG A 96 -6.27 -8.53 -3.37
CA ARG A 96 -6.96 -7.34 -3.84
C ARG A 96 -6.61 -6.17 -2.93
N PRO A 97 -5.98 -5.11 -3.45
CA PRO A 97 -5.68 -3.93 -2.64
C PRO A 97 -6.97 -3.25 -2.19
N ILE A 98 -6.97 -2.76 -0.95
CA ILE A 98 -8.08 -2.00 -0.37
C ILE A 98 -7.60 -0.58 -0.15
N GLU A 99 -8.37 0.40 -0.65
CA GLU A 99 -8.03 1.80 -0.47
C GLU A 99 -8.09 2.22 1.00
N GLN A 100 -7.14 3.03 1.45
CA GLN A 100 -7.00 3.48 2.84
C GLN A 100 -8.24 4.21 3.36
N ARG A 101 -9.01 4.86 2.51
CA ARG A 101 -10.24 5.57 2.89
C ARG A 101 -11.34 4.68 3.49
N PHE A 102 -11.27 3.37 3.22
CA PHE A 102 -12.21 2.40 3.76
C PHE A 102 -11.84 1.91 5.17
N PHE A 103 -10.76 2.42 5.73
CA PHE A 103 -10.36 2.06 7.10
C PHE A 103 -10.71 3.16 8.09
N SER A 104 -11.08 2.76 9.28
CA SER A 104 -11.13 3.54 10.51
C SER A 104 -10.28 2.84 11.58
N PHE A 105 -9.90 3.57 12.62
CA PHE A 105 -9.08 3.02 13.69
C PHE A 105 -9.80 3.19 15.02
N ALA A 106 -9.83 2.10 15.81
CA ALA A 106 -10.28 2.18 17.19
C ALA A 106 -9.28 2.99 18.06
N LYS A 107 -9.64 3.28 19.30
CA LYS A 107 -8.74 3.98 20.25
C LYS A 107 -7.42 3.23 20.50
N SER A 108 -7.42 1.91 20.31
CA SER A 108 -6.24 1.03 20.38
C SER A 108 -5.43 0.97 19.09
N TYR A 109 -5.73 1.81 18.12
CA TYR A 109 -5.17 1.77 16.75
C TYR A 109 -5.48 0.49 15.97
N THR A 110 -6.40 -0.34 16.44
CA THR A 110 -6.85 -1.53 15.71
C THR A 110 -7.59 -1.12 14.46
N PRO A 111 -7.21 -1.62 13.27
CA PRO A 111 -7.88 -1.29 12.03
C PRO A 111 -9.29 -1.88 11.98
N ARG A 112 -10.22 -1.12 11.44
CA ARG A 112 -11.61 -1.49 11.21
C ARG A 112 -12.01 -1.12 9.79
N LEU A 113 -12.87 -1.91 9.17
CA LEU A 113 -13.32 -1.68 7.80
C LEU A 113 -14.65 -0.90 7.82
N ARG A 114 -14.69 0.22 7.12
CA ARG A 114 -15.92 1.00 6.92
C ARG A 114 -16.82 0.28 5.93
N THR A 115 -18.02 -0.03 6.38
CA THR A 115 -19.07 -0.64 5.57
C THR A 115 -20.28 0.29 5.48
N THR A 116 -21.24 -0.02 4.61
CA THR A 116 -22.47 0.77 4.46
C THR A 116 -23.27 0.89 5.77
N GLY A 117 -23.16 -0.10 6.65
CA GLY A 117 -23.80 -0.10 7.97
C GLY A 117 -23.01 0.62 9.05
N HIS A 118 -21.68 0.73 8.90
CA HIS A 118 -20.75 1.27 9.91
C HIS A 118 -19.75 2.24 9.26
N LEU A 119 -20.25 3.42 8.83
CA LEU A 119 -19.46 4.42 8.10
C LEU A 119 -18.40 5.12 8.96
N TYR A 120 -18.66 5.31 10.24
CA TYR A 120 -17.77 6.06 11.14
C TYR A 120 -16.84 5.15 11.95
N ASP A 121 -17.42 4.16 12.62
CA ASP A 121 -16.68 3.31 13.57
C ASP A 121 -16.04 2.10 12.88
N GLY A 122 -16.55 1.70 11.73
CA GLY A 122 -16.12 0.51 10.99
C GLY A 122 -16.47 -0.80 11.72
N GLU A 123 -16.39 -1.90 11.01
CA GLU A 123 -16.54 -3.26 11.51
C GLU A 123 -15.18 -3.89 11.82
N GLU A 124 -15.17 -4.83 12.74
CA GLU A 124 -13.99 -5.64 13.01
C GLU A 124 -13.65 -6.50 11.79
N ILE A 125 -12.36 -6.54 11.48
CA ILE A 125 -11.86 -7.31 10.35
C ILE A 125 -11.81 -8.78 10.74
N ALA A 126 -12.51 -9.64 10.00
CA ALA A 126 -12.47 -11.07 10.22
C ALA A 126 -11.05 -11.61 10.03
N HIS A 127 -10.61 -12.45 10.96
CA HIS A 127 -9.27 -13.02 10.95
C HIS A 127 -8.98 -13.78 9.64
N GLY A 128 -7.79 -13.58 9.09
CA GLY A 128 -7.34 -14.24 7.86
C GLY A 128 -7.97 -13.71 6.57
N LYS A 129 -8.70 -12.59 6.59
CA LYS A 129 -9.27 -11.98 5.38
C LYS A 129 -8.42 -10.86 4.81
N ILE A 130 -7.77 -10.09 5.66
CA ILE A 130 -7.03 -8.88 5.25
C ILE A 130 -5.59 -8.97 5.77
N ILE A 131 -4.66 -8.71 4.88
CA ILE A 131 -3.28 -8.42 5.22
C ILE A 131 -3.19 -6.92 5.46
N PHE A 132 -2.78 -6.52 6.65
CA PHE A 132 -2.59 -5.13 7.04
C PHE A 132 -1.11 -4.89 7.28
N HIS A 133 -0.56 -3.87 6.61
CA HIS A 133 0.84 -3.47 6.74
C HIS A 133 0.91 -2.02 7.19
N GLU A 134 1.67 -1.75 8.24
CA GLU A 134 1.91 -0.43 8.80
C GLU A 134 3.40 -0.13 8.89
N LEU A 135 3.75 1.15 8.77
CA LEU A 135 5.14 1.62 8.84
C LEU A 135 5.56 2.08 10.24
N CYS A 136 4.60 2.26 11.14
CA CYS A 136 4.89 2.70 12.50
C CYS A 136 4.90 1.52 13.48
N ASP A 137 5.96 1.44 14.27
CA ASP A 137 6.08 0.43 15.34
C ASP A 137 5.21 0.80 16.54
N GLY A 138 3.93 0.38 16.52
CA GLY A 138 3.02 0.51 17.65
C GLY A 138 2.44 1.90 17.93
N GLY A 139 2.54 2.82 16.96
CA GLY A 139 1.93 4.15 17.02
C GLY A 139 0.64 4.26 16.21
N ASP A 140 0.17 5.50 16.01
CA ASP A 140 -0.96 5.80 15.11
C ASP A 140 -0.58 5.50 13.65
N PRO A 141 -1.17 4.49 12.99
CA PRO A 141 -0.81 4.11 11.62
C PRO A 141 -0.91 5.27 10.62
N VAL A 142 -1.87 6.17 10.82
CA VAL A 142 -2.07 7.36 9.97
C VAL A 142 -0.94 8.38 10.11
N ARG A 143 -0.19 8.33 11.20
CA ARG A 143 0.93 9.24 11.46
C ARG A 143 2.29 8.71 11.01
N GLY A 144 2.41 7.40 10.79
CA GLY A 144 3.64 6.75 10.35
C GLY A 144 4.08 7.11 8.93
N GLY A 145 3.18 7.67 8.11
CA GLY A 145 3.44 7.97 6.71
C GLY A 145 4.14 9.31 6.45
N LEU A 146 4.77 9.39 5.29
CA LEU A 146 5.50 10.58 4.82
C LEU A 146 4.60 11.65 4.19
N ILE A 147 3.30 11.42 4.07
CA ILE A 147 2.38 12.34 3.38
C ILE A 147 2.37 13.73 4.02
N ARG A 148 2.39 13.82 5.35
CA ARG A 148 2.32 15.09 6.09
C ARG A 148 3.53 15.98 5.85
N PRO A 149 4.79 15.54 6.09
CA PRO A 149 5.96 16.36 5.81
C PRO A 149 6.09 16.69 4.32
N LEU A 150 5.75 15.76 3.42
CA LEU A 150 5.81 15.98 1.99
C LEU A 150 4.76 16.99 1.50
N CYS A 151 3.56 17.02 2.08
CA CYS A 151 2.55 18.04 1.77
C CYS A 151 3.05 19.44 2.14
N TRP A 152 3.62 19.60 3.33
CA TRP A 152 4.19 20.88 3.76
C TRP A 152 5.32 21.33 2.83
N LEU A 153 6.25 20.44 2.53
CA LEU A 153 7.36 20.73 1.63
C LEU A 153 6.85 21.13 0.24
N HIS A 154 5.83 20.42 -0.28
CA HIS A 154 5.22 20.74 -1.56
C HIS A 154 4.55 22.12 -1.53
N CYS A 155 3.77 22.43 -0.51
CA CYS A 155 3.12 23.75 -0.36
C CYS A 155 4.15 24.89 -0.32
N PHE A 156 5.20 24.76 0.46
CA PHE A 156 6.26 25.76 0.51
C PHE A 156 7.01 25.90 -0.83
N SER A 157 7.24 24.80 -1.51
CA SER A 157 7.85 24.80 -2.83
C SER A 157 6.99 25.56 -3.85
N GLN A 158 5.65 25.38 -3.82
CA GLN A 158 4.73 26.09 -4.72
C GLN A 158 4.68 27.60 -4.42
N LEU A 159 4.66 27.98 -3.15
CA LEU A 159 4.71 29.40 -2.74
C LEU A 159 6.00 30.06 -3.24
N ASN A 160 7.14 29.42 -3.03
CA ASN A 160 8.45 29.91 -3.49
C ASN A 160 8.52 30.05 -5.01
N MET A 161 7.93 29.11 -5.76
CA MET A 161 7.84 29.19 -7.22
C MET A 161 6.99 30.38 -7.67
N LYS A 162 5.86 30.63 -7.04
CA LYS A 162 5.00 31.79 -7.31
C LYS A 162 5.72 33.10 -7.08
N ASP A 163 6.43 33.23 -5.97
CA ASP A 163 7.20 34.43 -5.64
C ASP A 163 8.32 34.69 -6.63
N ARG A 164 9.02 33.62 -7.07
CA ARG A 164 10.03 33.70 -8.10
C ARG A 164 9.47 34.15 -9.44
N LEU A 165 8.31 33.63 -9.86
CA LEU A 165 7.66 34.05 -11.10
C LEU A 165 7.25 35.51 -11.03
N SER A 166 6.66 35.96 -9.92
CA SER A 166 6.30 37.38 -9.71
C SER A 166 7.53 38.29 -9.73
N PHE A 167 8.65 37.83 -9.18
CA PHE A 167 9.90 38.57 -9.23
C PHE A 167 10.43 38.70 -10.68
N ILE A 168 10.41 37.59 -11.44
CA ILE A 168 10.84 37.60 -12.86
C ILE A 168 9.93 38.48 -13.69
N GLU A 169 8.63 38.48 -13.48
CA GLU A 169 7.68 39.36 -14.20
C GLU A 169 8.00 40.83 -13.92
N ARG A 170 8.37 41.22 -12.70
CA ARG A 170 8.65 42.62 -12.34
C ARG A 170 10.04 43.10 -12.74
N TYR A 171 11.02 42.22 -12.65
CA TYR A 171 12.44 42.59 -12.79
C TYR A 171 13.18 41.84 -13.89
N GLY A 172 12.54 40.85 -14.55
CA GLY A 172 13.13 40.05 -15.61
C GLY A 172 13.01 40.66 -17.01
N MET A 173 12.63 41.94 -17.14
CA MET A 173 12.70 42.61 -18.43
C MET A 173 14.15 42.78 -18.85
N PRO A 174 14.56 42.27 -20.02
CA PRO A 174 15.89 42.57 -20.52
C PRO A 174 15.95 44.11 -20.77
N PHE A 175 16.94 44.75 -20.20
CA PHE A 175 17.29 46.09 -20.60
C PHE A 175 17.74 46.02 -22.06
N VAL A 176 16.91 46.56 -22.94
CA VAL A 176 17.24 46.82 -24.38
C VAL A 176 18.01 48.08 -24.48
#